data_9596d42245183e8f947ca5b5ed798cfe
#
_entry.id   9596d42245183e8f947ca5b5ed798cfe
#
_cell.length_a   1.000
_cell.length_b   1.000
_cell.length_c   1.000
_cell.angle_alpha   90.00
_cell.angle_beta   90.00
_cell.angle_gamma   90.00
#
_symmetry.space_group_name_H-M   'P 1'
#
loop_
_entity.id
_entity.type
_entity.pdbx_description
1 polymer ?
#
loop_
_entity_poly.entity_id
_entity_poly.type
_entity_poly.pdbx_seq_one_letter_code
_entity_poly.pdbx_strand_id
1 'polypeptide(L)'
;MIFTGKILRALPEARSYVSEVLRQAGILIISSSAIIWTLMMVLGAEGSLEGHYLLRQLGAADYTAIFTSTGEYSAGPSIFGWILAAKVGCGLVAELGSMRISEEIDALEVMGIGSLAYLVSTRILAIFLVMPFLLVVGFGLMFLTSHILSIYFFHSVSAGGYETVFWTFMTQTDFLAAVACSMLMGVGIVIVGCYYGYTASGGPVGVGRNTAKSMIINMVIVAVIGVISQHLFFGGLTRAPIGQ
;
A
#
# COMPACT_ATOMS: atom_id res chain seq x y z
N MET A 1 15.84 -0.64 -17.07
CA MET A 1 15.02 -0.75 -18.30
C MET A 1 14.95 -2.16 -18.87
N ILE A 2 16.03 -2.93 -18.98
CA ILE A 2 16.03 -4.29 -19.57
C ILE A 2 15.18 -5.27 -18.76
N PHE A 3 15.22 -5.23 -17.41
CA PHE A 3 14.49 -6.13 -16.53
C PHE A 3 12.97 -5.92 -16.62
N THR A 4 12.51 -4.68 -16.52
CA THR A 4 11.08 -4.33 -16.64
C THR A 4 10.50 -4.73 -18.00
N GLY A 5 11.26 -4.53 -19.09
CA GLY A 5 10.85 -4.96 -20.42
C GLY A 5 10.74 -6.48 -20.57
N LYS A 6 11.61 -7.25 -19.90
CA LYS A 6 11.51 -8.72 -19.85
C LYS A 6 10.27 -9.17 -19.07
N ILE A 7 9.96 -8.51 -17.95
CA ILE A 7 8.75 -8.79 -17.16
C ILE A 7 7.49 -8.57 -17.98
N LEU A 8 7.39 -7.44 -18.69
CA LEU A 8 6.20 -7.13 -19.51
C LEU A 8 5.98 -8.18 -20.62
N ARG A 9 7.04 -8.75 -21.17
CA ARG A 9 6.95 -9.84 -22.15
C ARG A 9 6.56 -11.18 -21.50
N ALA A 10 6.94 -11.42 -20.25
CA ALA A 10 6.63 -12.64 -19.51
C ALA A 10 5.21 -12.61 -18.86
N LEU A 11 4.58 -11.43 -18.72
CA LEU A 11 3.24 -11.28 -18.15
C LEU A 11 2.15 -12.14 -18.81
N PRO A 12 2.09 -12.25 -20.16
CA PRO A 12 1.09 -13.12 -20.80
C PRO A 12 1.26 -14.60 -20.46
N GLU A 13 2.51 -15.06 -20.27
CA GLU A 13 2.83 -16.45 -19.91
C GLU A 13 2.38 -16.79 -18.47
N ALA A 14 2.29 -15.80 -17.58
CA ALA A 14 1.82 -15.98 -16.21
C ALA A 14 0.36 -16.47 -16.12
N ARG A 15 -0.43 -16.32 -17.21
CA ARG A 15 -1.79 -16.89 -17.30
C ARG A 15 -1.80 -18.42 -17.21
N SER A 16 -0.71 -19.08 -17.57
CA SER A 16 -0.55 -20.54 -17.43
C SER A 16 -0.32 -20.96 -15.97
N TYR A 17 0.01 -20.02 -15.08
CA TYR A 17 0.36 -20.26 -13.68
C TYR A 17 -0.67 -19.64 -12.70
N VAL A 18 -1.98 -19.65 -13.05
CA VAL A 18 -3.05 -19.06 -12.23
C VAL A 18 -3.08 -19.65 -10.81
N SER A 19 -2.84 -20.96 -10.66
CA SER A 19 -2.78 -21.60 -9.34
C SER A 19 -1.67 -21.00 -8.47
N GLU A 20 -0.52 -20.65 -9.04
CA GLU A 20 0.58 -20.01 -8.34
C GLU A 20 0.23 -18.54 -7.99
N VAL A 21 -0.43 -17.81 -8.91
CA VAL A 21 -0.93 -16.46 -8.62
C VAL A 21 -1.86 -16.46 -7.41
N LEU A 22 -2.81 -17.39 -7.34
CA LEU A 22 -3.74 -17.51 -6.22
C LEU A 22 -3.03 -17.95 -4.93
N ARG A 23 -2.05 -18.83 -5.02
CA ARG A 23 -1.22 -19.24 -3.88
C ARG A 23 -0.44 -18.04 -3.31
N GLN A 24 0.22 -17.27 -4.17
CA GLN A 24 0.95 -16.06 -3.78
C GLN A 24 0.01 -14.99 -3.20
N ALA A 25 -1.17 -14.82 -3.79
CA ALA A 25 -2.21 -13.91 -3.26
C ALA A 25 -2.64 -14.32 -1.85
N GLY A 26 -2.89 -15.61 -1.61
CA GLY A 26 -3.24 -16.13 -0.29
C GLY A 26 -2.13 -15.91 0.75
N ILE A 27 -0.87 -16.16 0.40
CA ILE A 27 0.28 -15.91 1.27
C ILE A 27 0.37 -14.42 1.62
N LEU A 28 0.22 -13.52 0.63
CA LEU A 28 0.26 -12.08 0.85
C LEU A 28 -0.85 -11.61 1.79
N ILE A 29 -2.07 -12.09 1.62
CA ILE A 29 -3.19 -11.74 2.50
C ILE A 29 -2.89 -12.20 3.93
N ILE A 30 -2.62 -13.49 4.14
CA ILE A 30 -2.44 -14.06 5.48
C ILE A 30 -1.24 -13.42 6.19
N SER A 31 -0.13 -13.22 5.50
CA SER A 31 1.08 -12.70 6.11
C SER A 31 1.07 -11.20 6.37
N SER A 32 0.24 -10.42 5.64
CA SER A 32 0.34 -8.95 5.65
C SER A 32 -0.89 -8.27 6.23
N SER A 33 -2.08 -8.88 6.16
CA SER A 33 -3.34 -8.25 6.56
C SER A 33 -3.35 -7.75 7.99
N ALA A 34 -2.93 -8.58 8.94
CA ALA A 34 -2.95 -8.21 10.37
C ALA A 34 -2.12 -6.95 10.66
N ILE A 35 -0.91 -6.87 10.11
CA ILE A 35 -0.01 -5.72 10.31
C ILE A 35 -0.58 -4.48 9.63
N ILE A 36 -1.01 -4.61 8.37
CA ILE A 36 -1.55 -3.49 7.58
C ILE A 36 -2.80 -2.94 8.26
N TRP A 37 -3.74 -3.79 8.62
CA TRP A 37 -4.99 -3.36 9.23
C TRP A 37 -4.79 -2.74 10.61
N THR A 38 -3.89 -3.29 11.44
CA THR A 38 -3.56 -2.69 12.74
C THR A 38 -2.96 -1.29 12.56
N LEU A 39 -2.04 -1.11 11.63
CA LEU A 39 -1.43 0.20 11.39
C LEU A 39 -2.43 1.20 10.78
N MET A 40 -3.38 0.74 9.95
CA MET A 40 -4.46 1.60 9.46
C MET A 40 -5.43 2.00 10.59
N MET A 41 -5.70 1.12 11.56
CA MET A 41 -6.47 1.49 12.77
C MET A 41 -5.73 2.54 13.60
N VAL A 42 -4.41 2.40 13.77
CA VAL A 42 -3.58 3.39 14.48
C VAL A 42 -3.63 4.74 13.77
N LEU A 43 -3.57 4.75 12.44
CA LEU A 43 -3.69 5.97 11.65
C LEU A 43 -5.06 6.65 11.89
N GLY A 44 -6.16 5.90 11.89
CA GLY A 44 -7.49 6.44 12.21
C GLY A 44 -7.60 6.98 13.64
N ALA A 45 -6.87 6.38 14.59
CA ALA A 45 -6.78 6.89 15.94
C ALA A 45 -6.01 8.22 16.00
N GLU A 46 -4.91 8.32 15.24
CA GLU A 46 -4.07 9.52 15.14
C GLU A 46 -4.87 10.71 14.60
N GLY A 47 -5.63 10.57 13.52
CA GLY A 47 -6.45 11.65 13.00
C GLY A 47 -7.60 12.06 13.91
N SER A 48 -8.19 11.12 14.64
CA SER A 48 -9.16 11.45 15.66
C SER A 48 -8.53 12.30 16.79
N LEU A 49 -7.31 11.93 17.23
CA LEU A 49 -6.53 12.66 18.23
C LEU A 49 -6.17 14.05 17.76
N GLU A 50 -5.57 14.18 16.58
CA GLU A 50 -5.17 15.46 16.00
C GLU A 50 -6.38 16.36 15.78
N GLY A 51 -7.46 15.82 15.21
CA GLY A 51 -8.70 16.57 15.02
C GLY A 51 -9.29 17.06 16.33
N HIS A 52 -9.33 16.20 17.36
CA HIS A 52 -9.84 16.61 18.68
C HIS A 52 -9.00 17.75 19.28
N TYR A 53 -7.69 17.61 19.37
CA TYR A 53 -6.85 18.59 20.04
C TYR A 53 -6.75 19.93 19.29
N LEU A 54 -6.62 19.89 17.96
CA LEU A 54 -6.48 21.11 17.17
C LEU A 54 -7.80 21.87 17.05
N LEU A 55 -8.89 21.17 16.69
CA LEU A 55 -10.16 21.84 16.44
C LEU A 55 -10.86 22.27 17.73
N ARG A 56 -10.65 21.57 18.84
CA ARG A 56 -11.15 22.00 20.15
C ARG A 56 -10.56 23.34 20.59
N GLN A 57 -9.27 23.57 20.33
CA GLN A 57 -8.63 24.85 20.64
C GLN A 57 -9.18 26.02 19.82
N LEU A 58 -9.68 25.70 18.61
CA LEU A 58 -10.30 26.67 17.71
C LEU A 58 -11.82 26.83 17.92
N GLY A 59 -12.41 26.13 18.89
CA GLY A 59 -13.85 26.12 19.12
C GLY A 59 -14.65 25.40 18.00
N ALA A 60 -14.00 24.58 17.19
CA ALA A 60 -14.58 23.90 16.02
C ALA A 60 -14.55 22.37 16.16
N ALA A 61 -14.77 21.85 17.36
CA ALA A 61 -14.72 20.42 17.66
C ALA A 61 -15.68 19.56 16.79
N ASP A 62 -16.79 20.14 16.35
CA ASP A 62 -17.77 19.48 15.49
C ASP A 62 -17.19 19.05 14.13
N TYR A 63 -16.10 19.64 13.72
CA TYR A 63 -15.42 19.35 12.44
C TYR A 63 -14.28 18.34 12.54
N THR A 64 -14.15 17.63 13.65
CA THR A 64 -13.06 16.63 13.88
C THR A 64 -12.96 15.61 12.73
N ALA A 65 -14.09 15.23 12.13
CA ALA A 65 -14.13 14.27 11.02
C ALA A 65 -13.37 14.74 9.76
N ILE A 66 -13.07 16.04 9.61
CA ILE A 66 -12.30 16.55 8.47
C ILE A 66 -10.88 15.97 8.45
N PHE A 67 -10.26 15.79 9.61
CA PHE A 67 -8.90 15.20 9.67
C PHE A 67 -8.86 13.82 9.09
N THR A 68 -9.85 12.99 9.36
CA THR A 68 -9.91 11.63 8.81
C THR A 68 -10.35 11.63 7.35
N SER A 69 -11.32 12.46 6.97
CA SER A 69 -11.88 12.45 5.61
C SER A 69 -10.98 13.12 4.55
N THR A 70 -10.17 14.09 4.93
CA THR A 70 -9.27 14.79 4.00
C THR A 70 -7.80 14.59 4.31
N GLY A 71 -7.39 14.72 5.57
CA GLY A 71 -6.00 14.65 5.99
C GLY A 71 -5.45 13.22 5.85
N GLU A 72 -5.97 12.32 6.63
CA GLU A 72 -5.48 10.95 6.64
C GLU A 72 -5.83 10.16 5.39
N TYR A 73 -6.98 10.46 4.80
CA TYR A 73 -7.38 9.82 3.57
C TYR A 73 -6.46 10.18 2.40
N SER A 74 -5.97 11.40 2.32
CA SER A 74 -4.99 11.81 1.31
C SER A 74 -3.59 11.24 1.59
N ALA A 75 -3.19 11.11 2.85
CA ALA A 75 -1.91 10.53 3.27
C ALA A 75 -1.94 8.99 3.31
N GLY A 76 -3.10 8.39 3.53
CA GLY A 76 -3.29 6.95 3.72
C GLY A 76 -2.64 6.07 2.65
N PRO A 77 -2.79 6.35 1.34
CA PRO A 77 -2.13 5.58 0.29
C PRO A 77 -0.60 5.55 0.43
N SER A 78 0.02 6.66 0.83
CA SER A 78 1.47 6.74 1.02
C SER A 78 1.93 5.96 2.24
N ILE A 79 1.21 6.06 3.35
CA ILE A 79 1.49 5.30 4.58
C ILE A 79 1.31 3.80 4.32
N PHE A 80 0.22 3.42 3.65
CA PHE A 80 0.01 2.06 3.20
C PHE A 80 1.14 1.57 2.28
N GLY A 81 1.62 2.39 1.35
CA GLY A 81 2.77 2.10 0.51
C GLY A 81 4.06 1.86 1.30
N TRP A 82 4.34 2.65 2.34
CA TRP A 82 5.51 2.44 3.20
C TRP A 82 5.43 1.13 3.98
N ILE A 83 4.27 0.78 4.50
CA ILE A 83 4.04 -0.50 5.17
C ILE A 83 4.28 -1.66 4.21
N LEU A 84 3.78 -1.57 2.98
CA LEU A 84 4.01 -2.55 1.94
C LEU A 84 5.48 -2.66 1.54
N ALA A 85 6.17 -1.54 1.39
CA ALA A 85 7.61 -1.54 1.07
C ALA A 85 8.41 -2.30 2.13
N ALA A 86 8.11 -2.07 3.40
CA ALA A 86 8.76 -2.74 4.51
C ALA A 86 8.39 -4.24 4.58
N LYS A 87 7.12 -4.59 4.49
CA LYS A 87 6.65 -5.97 4.68
C LYS A 87 6.79 -6.82 3.42
N VAL A 88 6.20 -6.36 2.32
CA VAL A 88 6.15 -7.13 1.07
C VAL A 88 7.45 -6.94 0.27
N GLY A 89 7.93 -5.71 0.12
CA GLY A 89 9.15 -5.42 -0.62
C GLY A 89 10.37 -6.14 -0.05
N CYS A 90 10.61 -6.02 1.25
CA CYS A 90 11.73 -6.73 1.91
C CYS A 90 11.53 -8.25 1.92
N GLY A 91 10.30 -8.73 2.12
CA GLY A 91 9.97 -10.16 2.09
C GLY A 91 10.30 -10.79 0.74
N LEU A 92 9.93 -10.13 -0.36
CA LEU A 92 10.23 -10.59 -1.72
C LEU A 92 11.74 -10.67 -2.00
N VAL A 93 12.51 -9.68 -1.53
CA VAL A 93 13.98 -9.73 -1.68
C VAL A 93 14.58 -10.87 -0.90
N ALA A 94 14.11 -11.12 0.32
CA ALA A 94 14.61 -12.21 1.14
C ALA A 94 14.27 -13.58 0.52
N GLU A 95 13.03 -13.77 0.07
CA GLU A 95 12.57 -15.02 -0.55
C GLU A 95 13.28 -15.30 -1.88
N LEU A 96 13.22 -14.37 -2.86
CA LEU A 96 13.87 -14.56 -4.15
C LEU A 96 15.39 -14.56 -4.03
N GLY A 97 15.94 -13.80 -3.09
CA GLY A 97 17.36 -13.77 -2.81
C GLY A 97 17.85 -15.08 -2.23
N SER A 98 17.10 -15.75 -1.36
CA SER A 98 17.45 -17.09 -0.87
C SER A 98 17.38 -18.12 -1.99
N MET A 99 16.34 -18.11 -2.83
CA MET A 99 16.23 -18.98 -4.00
C MET A 99 17.38 -18.77 -5.01
N ARG A 100 17.86 -17.53 -5.13
CA ARG A 100 18.98 -17.22 -6.03
C ARG A 100 20.30 -17.77 -5.52
N ILE A 101 20.60 -17.65 -4.23
CA ILE A 101 21.86 -18.14 -3.65
C ILE A 101 21.88 -19.65 -3.46
N SER A 102 20.70 -20.32 -3.40
CA SER A 102 20.57 -21.79 -3.38
C SER A 102 20.43 -22.41 -4.77
N GLU A 103 20.62 -21.61 -5.84
CA GLU A 103 20.55 -22.04 -7.26
C GLU A 103 19.19 -22.61 -7.70
N GLU A 104 18.12 -22.41 -6.89
CA GLU A 104 16.77 -22.87 -7.22
C GLU A 104 16.21 -22.18 -8.48
N ILE A 105 16.57 -20.92 -8.72
CA ILE A 105 16.16 -20.18 -9.93
C ILE A 105 16.78 -20.81 -11.18
N ASP A 106 18.06 -21.20 -11.11
CA ASP A 106 18.77 -21.81 -12.21
C ASP A 106 18.25 -23.25 -12.46
N ALA A 107 17.86 -23.96 -11.40
CA ALA A 107 17.19 -25.26 -11.52
C ALA A 107 15.85 -25.18 -12.27
N LEU A 108 15.03 -24.13 -12.03
CA LEU A 108 13.79 -23.89 -12.76
C LEU A 108 14.06 -23.69 -14.26
N GLU A 109 15.09 -22.92 -14.60
CA GLU A 109 15.46 -22.67 -16.01
C GLU A 109 15.95 -23.94 -16.73
N VAL A 110 16.70 -24.80 -16.05
CA VAL A 110 17.10 -26.11 -16.59
C VAL A 110 15.89 -27.02 -16.85
N MET A 111 14.85 -26.94 -16.03
CA MET A 111 13.59 -27.67 -16.24
C MET A 111 12.70 -27.06 -17.34
N GLY A 112 13.17 -25.99 -18.02
CA GLY A 112 12.41 -25.32 -19.08
C GLY A 112 11.29 -24.40 -18.58
N ILE A 113 11.24 -24.10 -17.28
CA ILE A 113 10.27 -23.19 -16.70
C ILE A 113 10.84 -21.76 -16.80
N GLY A 114 10.08 -20.85 -17.43
CA GLY A 114 10.48 -19.44 -17.49
C GLY A 114 10.50 -18.80 -16.10
N SER A 115 11.67 -18.70 -15.47
CA SER A 115 11.84 -18.24 -14.09
C SER A 115 11.22 -16.87 -13.85
N LEU A 116 11.33 -15.93 -14.81
CA LEU A 116 10.71 -14.60 -14.72
C LEU A 116 9.18 -14.64 -14.77
N ALA A 117 8.60 -15.52 -15.64
CA ALA A 117 7.15 -15.67 -15.72
C ALA A 117 6.60 -16.30 -14.43
N TYR A 118 7.25 -17.34 -13.95
CA TYR A 118 6.81 -18.11 -12.78
C TYR A 118 7.02 -17.36 -11.46
N LEU A 119 8.17 -16.70 -11.26
CA LEU A 119 8.51 -16.06 -9.98
C LEU A 119 8.11 -14.57 -9.91
N VAL A 120 8.26 -13.82 -10.98
CA VAL A 120 8.07 -12.36 -10.94
C VAL A 120 6.67 -11.99 -11.41
N SER A 121 6.24 -12.50 -12.59
CA SER A 121 4.94 -12.09 -13.14
C SER A 121 3.77 -12.59 -12.32
N THR A 122 3.86 -13.78 -11.70
CA THR A 122 2.83 -14.29 -10.79
C THR A 122 2.69 -13.40 -9.54
N ARG A 123 3.77 -12.89 -8.98
CA ARG A 123 3.74 -11.99 -7.84
C ARG A 123 3.17 -10.61 -8.17
N ILE A 124 3.44 -10.10 -9.37
CA ILE A 124 2.84 -8.84 -9.84
C ILE A 124 1.32 -9.00 -10.01
N LEU A 125 0.86 -10.10 -10.57
CA LEU A 125 -0.58 -10.37 -10.69
C LEU A 125 -1.22 -10.61 -9.32
N ALA A 126 -0.55 -11.30 -8.42
CA ALA A 126 -1.03 -11.55 -7.07
C ALA A 126 -1.22 -10.23 -6.29
N ILE A 127 -0.22 -9.33 -6.32
CA ILE A 127 -0.33 -8.04 -5.63
C ILE A 127 -1.45 -7.20 -6.24
N PHE A 128 -1.58 -7.19 -7.56
CA PHE A 128 -2.65 -6.45 -8.25
C PHE A 128 -4.04 -6.93 -7.84
N LEU A 129 -4.20 -8.24 -7.61
CA LEU A 129 -5.46 -8.84 -7.14
C LEU A 129 -5.74 -8.52 -5.67
N VAL A 130 -4.71 -8.56 -4.82
CA VAL A 130 -4.84 -8.46 -3.35
C VAL A 130 -4.94 -7.02 -2.86
N MET A 131 -4.27 -6.08 -3.55
CA MET A 131 -4.18 -4.68 -3.14
C MET A 131 -5.53 -3.98 -2.90
N PRO A 132 -6.51 -4.04 -3.82
CA PRO A 132 -7.79 -3.38 -3.60
C PRO A 132 -8.47 -3.90 -2.33
N PHE A 133 -8.40 -5.21 -2.07
CA PHE A 133 -8.98 -5.80 -0.88
C PHE A 133 -8.31 -5.32 0.41
N LEU A 134 -6.98 -5.38 0.48
CA LEU A 134 -6.23 -4.95 1.66
C LEU A 134 -6.46 -3.47 1.96
N LEU A 135 -6.53 -2.64 0.92
CA LEU A 135 -6.74 -1.21 1.05
C LEU A 135 -8.16 -0.88 1.50
N VAL A 136 -9.18 -1.45 0.86
CA VAL A 136 -10.59 -1.17 1.19
C VAL A 136 -10.90 -1.55 2.64
N VAL A 137 -10.45 -2.73 3.07
CA VAL A 137 -10.62 -3.14 4.47
C VAL A 137 -9.78 -2.27 5.41
N GLY A 138 -8.55 -1.91 5.03
CA GLY A 138 -7.70 -1.02 5.80
C GLY A 138 -8.32 0.36 6.02
N PHE A 139 -8.84 0.99 4.99
CA PHE A 139 -9.55 2.27 5.11
C PHE A 139 -10.84 2.14 5.92
N GLY A 140 -11.61 1.06 5.74
CA GLY A 140 -12.79 0.80 6.55
C GLY A 140 -12.45 0.74 8.05
N LEU A 141 -11.38 0.07 8.42
CA LEU A 141 -10.91 -0.01 9.81
C LEU A 141 -10.36 1.32 10.32
N MET A 142 -9.65 2.10 9.49
CA MET A 142 -9.20 3.44 9.80
C MET A 142 -10.38 4.36 10.15
N PHE A 143 -11.42 4.38 9.31
CA PHE A 143 -12.62 5.18 9.53
C PHE A 143 -13.40 4.72 10.75
N LEU A 144 -13.55 3.41 10.93
CA LEU A 144 -14.22 2.83 12.09
C LEU A 144 -13.54 3.25 13.40
N THR A 145 -12.20 3.20 13.44
CA THR A 145 -11.43 3.58 14.62
C THR A 145 -11.57 5.07 14.91
N SER A 146 -11.45 5.92 13.90
CA SER A 146 -11.64 7.36 14.05
C SER A 146 -13.05 7.71 14.51
N HIS A 147 -14.09 7.07 13.95
CA HIS A 147 -15.48 7.26 14.34
C HIS A 147 -15.68 6.89 15.83
N ILE A 148 -15.21 5.72 16.25
CA ILE A 148 -15.34 5.25 17.63
C ILE A 148 -14.63 6.20 18.60
N LEU A 149 -13.40 6.61 18.32
CA LEU A 149 -12.66 7.49 19.21
C LEU A 149 -13.29 8.88 19.29
N SER A 150 -13.67 9.48 18.18
CA SER A 150 -14.24 10.84 18.16
C SER A 150 -15.56 10.94 18.92
N ILE A 151 -16.41 9.90 18.85
CA ILE A 151 -17.74 9.93 19.46
C ILE A 151 -17.73 9.39 20.88
N TYR A 152 -17.19 8.19 21.09
CA TYR A 152 -17.34 7.48 22.37
C TYR A 152 -16.21 7.75 23.35
N PHE A 153 -15.00 8.09 22.88
CA PHE A 153 -13.86 8.33 23.76
C PHE A 153 -13.66 9.81 24.04
N PHE A 154 -13.59 10.62 23.01
CA PHE A 154 -13.39 12.07 23.15
C PHE A 154 -14.68 12.87 23.36
N HIS A 155 -15.83 12.30 23.03
CA HIS A 155 -17.11 13.01 23.05
C HIS A 155 -17.05 14.35 22.32
N SER A 156 -16.27 14.42 21.23
CA SER A 156 -16.01 15.65 20.49
C SER A 156 -17.21 16.07 19.65
N VAL A 157 -17.94 15.10 19.13
CA VAL A 157 -19.02 15.30 18.15
C VAL A 157 -20.10 14.23 18.32
N SER A 158 -21.34 14.53 17.95
CA SER A 158 -22.40 13.54 17.88
C SER A 158 -22.20 12.60 16.67
N ALA A 159 -22.74 11.37 16.73
CA ALA A 159 -22.61 10.41 15.64
C ALA A 159 -23.10 10.99 14.30
N GLY A 160 -24.28 11.62 14.27
CA GLY A 160 -24.81 12.24 13.06
C GLY A 160 -23.98 13.44 12.58
N GLY A 161 -23.42 14.22 13.51
CA GLY A 161 -22.51 15.32 13.17
C GLY A 161 -21.22 14.83 12.51
N TYR A 162 -20.60 13.77 13.07
CA TYR A 162 -19.41 13.14 12.49
C TYR A 162 -19.67 12.63 11.06
N GLU A 163 -20.73 11.85 10.86
CA GLU A 163 -21.10 11.31 9.55
C GLU A 163 -21.37 12.40 8.51
N THR A 164 -22.12 13.44 8.90
CA THR A 164 -22.42 14.56 8.00
C THR A 164 -21.15 15.25 7.52
N VAL A 165 -20.24 15.58 8.43
CA VAL A 165 -18.96 16.23 8.09
C VAL A 165 -18.10 15.28 7.26
N PHE A 166 -17.97 14.01 7.68
CA PHE A 166 -17.15 13.01 6.99
C PHE A 166 -17.55 12.87 5.51
N TRP A 167 -18.86 12.63 5.22
CA TRP A 167 -19.34 12.43 3.86
C TRP A 167 -19.39 13.73 3.03
N THR A 168 -19.47 14.89 3.67
CA THR A 168 -19.39 16.17 2.97
C THR A 168 -18.02 16.40 2.34
N PHE A 169 -16.97 15.96 3.02
CA PHE A 169 -15.58 16.17 2.56
C PHE A 169 -15.00 14.99 1.80
N MET A 170 -15.64 13.83 1.79
CA MET A 170 -15.19 12.64 1.08
C MET A 170 -16.00 12.39 -0.19
N THR A 171 -15.32 12.25 -1.34
CA THR A 171 -15.97 11.93 -2.61
C THR A 171 -15.59 10.54 -3.13
N GLN A 172 -16.44 9.93 -3.96
CA GLN A 172 -16.14 8.65 -4.61
C GLN A 172 -14.89 8.73 -5.48
N THR A 173 -14.64 9.87 -6.11
CA THR A 173 -13.46 10.09 -6.95
C THR A 173 -12.18 9.99 -6.14
N ASP A 174 -12.19 10.52 -4.90
CA ASP A 174 -11.03 10.46 -4.01
C ASP A 174 -10.72 9.02 -3.60
N PHE A 175 -11.77 8.23 -3.33
CA PHE A 175 -11.60 6.80 -3.05
C PHE A 175 -10.97 6.03 -4.21
N LEU A 176 -11.47 6.23 -5.42
CA LEU A 176 -10.91 5.59 -6.60
C LEU A 176 -9.47 6.04 -6.87
N ALA A 177 -9.18 7.32 -6.65
CA ALA A 177 -7.83 7.86 -6.75
C ALA A 177 -6.88 7.22 -5.74
N ALA A 178 -7.29 7.08 -4.48
CA ALA A 178 -6.51 6.43 -3.44
C ALA A 178 -6.20 4.96 -3.78
N VAL A 179 -7.20 4.22 -4.29
CA VAL A 179 -7.01 2.84 -4.76
C VAL A 179 -6.02 2.79 -5.92
N ALA A 180 -6.18 3.63 -6.93
CA ALA A 180 -5.30 3.67 -8.09
C ALA A 180 -3.85 4.00 -7.71
N CYS A 181 -3.64 5.00 -6.82
CA CYS A 181 -2.32 5.36 -6.31
C CYS A 181 -1.66 4.21 -5.56
N SER A 182 -2.40 3.55 -4.68
CA SER A 182 -1.89 2.42 -3.91
C SER A 182 -1.54 1.23 -4.80
N MET A 183 -2.32 0.97 -5.85
CA MET A 183 -1.99 -0.06 -6.84
C MET A 183 -0.69 0.25 -7.59
N LEU A 184 -0.48 1.50 -8.02
CA LEU A 184 0.76 1.93 -8.66
C LEU A 184 1.97 1.77 -7.73
N MET A 185 1.83 2.18 -6.47
CA MET A 185 2.88 1.99 -5.45
C MET A 185 3.19 0.50 -5.25
N GLY A 186 2.17 -0.34 -5.11
CA GLY A 186 2.33 -1.78 -4.90
C GLY A 186 3.05 -2.47 -6.05
N VAL A 187 2.67 -2.18 -7.28
CA VAL A 187 3.35 -2.71 -8.48
C VAL A 187 4.82 -2.26 -8.51
N GLY A 188 5.10 -0.98 -8.22
CA GLY A 188 6.46 -0.46 -8.13
C GLY A 188 7.30 -1.19 -7.09
N ILE A 189 6.75 -1.39 -5.89
CA ILE A 189 7.40 -2.11 -4.78
C ILE A 189 7.75 -3.55 -5.17
N VAL A 190 6.82 -4.26 -5.81
CA VAL A 190 7.03 -5.64 -6.23
C VAL A 190 8.10 -5.73 -7.32
N ILE A 191 8.08 -4.84 -8.32
CA ILE A 191 9.09 -4.81 -9.38
C ILE A 191 10.49 -4.61 -8.79
N VAL A 192 10.64 -3.65 -7.88
CA VAL A 192 11.94 -3.38 -7.22
C VAL A 192 12.35 -4.53 -6.32
N GLY A 193 11.43 -5.06 -5.51
CA GLY A 193 11.69 -6.21 -4.64
C GLY A 193 12.14 -7.44 -5.45
N CYS A 194 11.43 -7.76 -6.53
CA CYS A 194 11.81 -8.86 -7.41
C CYS A 194 13.14 -8.62 -8.10
N TYR A 195 13.44 -7.40 -8.53
CA TYR A 195 14.73 -7.07 -9.15
C TYR A 195 15.90 -7.33 -8.19
N TYR A 196 15.83 -6.79 -6.98
CA TYR A 196 16.91 -6.96 -5.99
C TYR A 196 17.00 -8.38 -5.45
N GLY A 197 15.91 -9.09 -5.34
CA GLY A 197 15.91 -10.51 -4.98
C GLY A 197 16.52 -11.37 -6.07
N TYR A 198 16.04 -11.25 -7.30
CA TYR A 198 16.50 -12.03 -8.45
C TYR A 198 17.97 -11.80 -8.80
N THR A 199 18.51 -10.61 -8.54
CA THR A 199 19.91 -10.24 -8.78
C THR A 199 20.80 -10.38 -7.53
N ALA A 200 20.32 -11.05 -6.49
CA ALA A 200 21.11 -11.23 -5.27
C ALA A 200 22.34 -12.09 -5.52
N SER A 201 23.45 -11.71 -4.89
CA SER A 201 24.74 -12.40 -4.98
C SER A 201 25.55 -12.16 -3.71
N GLY A 202 26.56 -12.99 -3.45
CA GLY A 202 27.42 -12.86 -2.27
C GLY A 202 26.82 -13.47 -0.99
N GLY A 203 26.00 -14.50 -1.14
CA GLY A 203 25.44 -15.28 -0.03
C GLY A 203 24.43 -14.50 0.82
N PRO A 204 24.13 -14.97 2.04
CA PRO A 204 23.12 -14.36 2.92
C PRO A 204 23.38 -12.88 3.24
N VAL A 205 24.65 -12.49 3.37
CA VAL A 205 25.04 -11.09 3.62
C VAL A 205 24.68 -10.20 2.41
N GLY A 206 24.84 -10.73 1.19
CA GLY A 206 24.46 -10.05 -0.05
C GLY A 206 22.95 -9.85 -0.14
N VAL A 207 22.17 -10.85 0.23
CA VAL A 207 20.70 -10.75 0.29
C VAL A 207 20.28 -9.66 1.26
N GLY A 208 20.84 -9.63 2.48
CA GLY A 208 20.56 -8.57 3.46
C GLY A 208 20.88 -7.16 2.94
N ARG A 209 22.02 -7.00 2.23
CA ARG A 209 22.41 -5.72 1.61
C ARG A 209 21.43 -5.30 0.51
N ASN A 210 20.99 -6.25 -0.32
CA ASN A 210 20.00 -5.99 -1.37
C ASN A 210 18.63 -5.65 -0.78
N THR A 211 18.23 -6.28 0.33
CA THR A 211 16.99 -5.93 1.07
C THR A 211 17.02 -4.48 1.53
N ALA A 212 18.11 -4.03 2.14
CA ALA A 212 18.25 -2.64 2.58
C ALA A 212 18.18 -1.65 1.39
N LYS A 213 18.85 -1.95 0.28
CA LYS A 213 18.82 -1.12 -0.93
C LYS A 213 17.41 -1.06 -1.52
N SER A 214 16.73 -2.20 -1.63
CA SER A 214 15.36 -2.29 -2.12
C SER A 214 14.41 -1.45 -1.27
N MET A 215 14.54 -1.52 0.05
CA MET A 215 13.70 -0.75 0.97
C MET A 215 13.85 0.76 0.75
N ILE A 216 15.08 1.26 0.65
CA ILE A 216 15.35 2.69 0.41
C ILE A 216 14.72 3.14 -0.92
N ILE A 217 14.91 2.37 -2.00
CA ILE A 217 14.34 2.71 -3.31
C ILE A 217 12.82 2.67 -3.28
N ASN A 218 12.24 1.67 -2.64
CA ASN A 218 10.79 1.57 -2.49
C ASN A 218 10.21 2.76 -1.72
N MET A 219 10.86 3.21 -0.64
CA MET A 219 10.45 4.41 0.09
C MET A 219 10.46 5.66 -0.79
N VAL A 220 11.51 5.83 -1.61
CA VAL A 220 11.59 6.95 -2.56
C VAL A 220 10.48 6.86 -3.62
N ILE A 221 10.24 5.68 -4.18
CA ILE A 221 9.18 5.47 -5.17
C ILE A 221 7.82 5.80 -4.58
N VAL A 222 7.51 5.32 -3.38
CA VAL A 222 6.25 5.61 -2.68
C VAL A 222 6.11 7.10 -2.44
N ALA A 223 7.16 7.78 -1.97
CA ALA A 223 7.13 9.22 -1.74
C ALA A 223 6.88 10.01 -3.04
N VAL A 224 7.58 9.67 -4.12
CA VAL A 224 7.43 10.33 -5.43
C VAL A 224 6.03 10.10 -5.99
N ILE A 225 5.55 8.86 -6.01
CA ILE A 225 4.19 8.54 -6.48
C ILE A 225 3.17 9.26 -5.59
N GLY A 226 3.36 9.28 -4.27
CA GLY A 226 2.48 9.96 -3.32
C GLY A 226 2.35 11.46 -3.61
N VAL A 227 3.48 12.15 -3.77
CA VAL A 227 3.48 13.60 -4.09
C VAL A 227 2.82 13.88 -5.44
N ILE A 228 3.16 13.11 -6.47
CA ILE A 228 2.56 13.27 -7.79
C ILE A 228 1.05 13.01 -7.74
N SER A 229 0.64 11.95 -7.08
CA SER A 229 -0.77 11.59 -6.94
C SER A 229 -1.55 12.62 -6.15
N GLN A 230 -1.01 13.10 -5.03
CA GLN A 230 -1.62 14.19 -4.27
C GLN A 230 -1.82 15.44 -5.14
N HIS A 231 -0.81 15.83 -5.91
CA HIS A 231 -0.91 17.00 -6.76
C HIS A 231 -1.93 16.81 -7.90
N LEU A 232 -1.97 15.64 -8.52
CA LEU A 232 -2.88 15.34 -9.63
C LEU A 232 -4.35 15.20 -9.19
N PHE A 233 -4.60 14.56 -8.06
CA PHE A 233 -5.97 14.24 -7.63
C PHE A 233 -6.52 15.22 -6.60
N PHE A 234 -5.68 15.84 -5.78
CA PHE A 234 -6.09 16.74 -4.70
C PHE A 234 -5.62 18.19 -4.88
N GLY A 235 -4.64 18.48 -5.78
CA GLY A 235 -4.03 19.81 -5.95
C GLY A 235 -4.78 20.77 -6.87
N GLY A 236 -5.83 20.35 -7.54
CA GLY A 236 -6.49 21.16 -8.56
C GLY A 236 -7.78 21.87 -8.13
N LEU A 237 -8.37 21.51 -7.01
CA LEU A 237 -9.63 22.09 -6.55
C LEU A 237 -9.64 22.11 -5.03
N THR A 238 -9.80 23.30 -4.46
CA THR A 238 -10.26 23.45 -3.08
C THR A 238 -11.67 22.88 -3.01
N ARG A 239 -11.79 21.59 -2.73
CA ARG A 239 -13.06 20.87 -2.61
C ARG A 239 -13.78 21.14 -1.27
N ALA A 240 -13.30 22.10 -0.52
CA ALA A 240 -14.01 22.57 0.66
C ALA A 240 -15.31 23.24 0.18
N PRO A 241 -16.50 22.79 0.65
CA PRO A 241 -17.76 23.42 0.32
C PRO A 241 -17.93 24.82 0.93
N ILE A 242 -16.84 25.41 1.39
CA ILE A 242 -16.74 26.72 2.00
C ILE A 242 -16.59 27.74 0.86
N GLY A 243 -17.71 28.17 0.28
CA GLY A 243 -17.72 29.25 -0.71
C GLY A 243 -18.47 28.98 -2.03
N GLN A 244 -19.43 28.05 -2.06
CA GLN A 244 -20.43 28.02 -3.14
C GLN A 244 -21.76 28.55 -2.65
#